data_ddf63e8c6b15a1e365ad1e1a6e38a998
#
_entry.id   ddf63e8c6b15a1e365ad1e1a6e38a998
#
_cell.length_a   1.000
_cell.length_b   1.000
_cell.length_c   1.000
_cell.angle_alpha   90.00
_cell.angle_beta   90.00
_cell.angle_gamma   90.00
#
_symmetry.space_group_name_H-M   'P 1'
#
loop_
_entity.id
_entity.type
_entity.pdbx_description
1 polymer ?
#
loop_
_entity_poly.entity_id
_entity_poly.type
_entity_poly.pdbx_seq_one_letter_code
_entity_poly.pdbx_strand_id
1 'polypeptide(L)'
;EKEKIECPKITSPHGSEELIVDTINKTKTYIGLRGIKKNCFKKNSLIMMDLEVNVRVIRRDYKIDDNIEVTLSLVSIDKSKKQYDRDDYHANFFLKENNKIVEIISEMSVEVPVNGSVLLGLYQK
;
A
#
# COMPACT_ATOMS: atom_id res chain seq x y z
N GLU A 1 -10.76 -18.06 18.75
CA GLU A 1 -9.35 -17.75 18.98
C GLU A 1 -8.57 -17.78 17.68
N LYS A 2 -7.65 -16.82 17.51
CA LYS A 2 -6.89 -16.67 16.27
C LYS A 2 -5.59 -17.46 16.33
N GLU A 3 -5.32 -18.19 15.27
CA GLU A 3 -4.07 -18.91 15.13
C GLU A 3 -3.17 -18.16 14.17
N LYS A 4 -1.97 -17.76 14.64
CA LYS A 4 -0.99 -17.07 13.81
C LYS A 4 -0.41 -18.05 12.80
N ILE A 5 -0.35 -17.65 11.54
CA ILE A 5 0.13 -18.50 10.46
C ILE A 5 1.06 -17.70 9.54
N GLU A 6 1.72 -18.43 8.63
CA GLU A 6 2.51 -17.80 7.58
C GLU A 6 1.59 -17.06 6.60
N CYS A 7 1.99 -15.86 6.22
CA CYS A 7 1.18 -15.03 5.34
C CYS A 7 1.20 -15.50 3.90
N PRO A 8 0.08 -15.34 3.18
CA PRO A 8 0.06 -15.53 1.74
C PRO A 8 1.07 -14.61 1.05
N LYS A 9 1.46 -14.98 -0.16
CA LYS A 9 2.40 -14.19 -0.95
C LYS A 9 1.78 -12.85 -1.35
N ILE A 10 2.57 -11.79 -1.22
CA ILE A 10 2.19 -10.45 -1.66
C ILE A 10 3.06 -10.08 -2.85
N THR A 11 2.43 -9.63 -3.93
CA THR A 11 3.14 -9.13 -5.11
C THR A 11 2.57 -7.77 -5.49
N SER A 12 3.34 -6.99 -6.25
CA SER A 12 2.87 -5.74 -6.81
C SER A 12 2.76 -5.88 -8.31
N PRO A 13 1.62 -5.49 -8.90
CA PRO A 13 1.52 -5.44 -10.36
C PRO A 13 2.64 -4.56 -10.94
N HIS A 14 3.11 -4.91 -12.12
CA HIS A 14 4.21 -4.19 -12.75
C HIS A 14 3.93 -2.68 -12.84
N GLY A 15 4.88 -1.89 -12.37
CA GLY A 15 4.78 -0.44 -12.38
C GLY A 15 3.95 0.16 -11.25
N SER A 16 3.42 -0.66 -10.34
CA SER A 16 2.60 -0.16 -9.23
C SER A 16 3.32 -0.09 -7.89
N GLU A 17 4.56 -0.57 -7.81
CA GLU A 17 5.37 -0.45 -6.59
C GLU A 17 6.02 0.91 -6.43
N GLU A 18 6.08 1.70 -7.51
CA GLU A 18 6.57 3.07 -7.47
C GLU A 18 5.98 3.88 -8.61
N LEU A 19 5.78 5.19 -8.36
CA LEU A 19 5.16 6.10 -9.31
C LEU A 19 5.85 7.46 -9.27
N ILE A 20 5.74 8.19 -10.38
CA ILE A 20 5.97 9.63 -10.40
C ILE A 20 4.58 10.26 -10.42
N VAL A 21 4.27 11.05 -9.40
CA VAL A 21 2.93 11.62 -9.21
C VAL A 21 3.00 13.15 -9.19
N ASP A 22 1.85 13.77 -9.46
CA ASP A 22 1.72 15.21 -9.32
C ASP A 22 1.24 15.54 -7.89
N THR A 23 1.87 16.51 -7.27
CA THR A 23 1.38 17.05 -6.00
C THR A 23 0.23 18.03 -6.27
N ILE A 24 -0.41 18.52 -5.21
CA ILE A 24 -1.46 19.54 -5.32
C ILE A 24 -0.93 20.77 -6.06
N ASN A 25 0.34 21.14 -5.84
CA ASN A 25 0.97 22.29 -6.50
C ASN A 25 1.58 21.93 -7.86
N LYS A 26 1.20 20.79 -8.44
CA LYS A 26 1.62 20.36 -9.78
C LYS A 26 3.12 20.10 -9.91
N THR A 27 3.76 19.69 -8.82
CA THR A 27 5.17 19.32 -8.82
C THR A 27 5.32 17.81 -8.95
N LYS A 28 6.20 17.35 -9.84
CA LYS A 28 6.47 15.93 -10.00
C LYS A 28 7.22 15.40 -8.80
N THR A 29 6.77 14.30 -8.25
CA THR A 29 7.33 13.73 -7.03
C THR A 29 7.32 12.21 -7.13
N TYR A 30 8.42 11.59 -6.69
CA TYR A 30 8.51 10.13 -6.64
C TYR A 30 7.83 9.60 -5.38
N ILE A 31 7.09 8.50 -5.51
CA ILE A 31 6.52 7.78 -4.39
C ILE A 31 6.70 6.28 -4.61
N GLY A 32 7.12 5.55 -3.58
CA GLY A 32 7.37 4.12 -3.71
C GLY A 32 7.11 3.35 -2.43
N LEU A 33 6.79 2.07 -2.59
CA LEU A 33 6.65 1.14 -1.48
C LEU A 33 8.06 0.75 -1.01
N ARG A 34 8.32 0.83 0.29
CA ARG A 34 9.67 0.58 0.83
C ARG A 34 9.75 -0.64 1.71
N GLY A 35 8.73 -0.92 2.45
CA GLY A 35 8.75 -2.06 3.34
C GLY A 35 7.35 -2.44 3.76
N ILE A 36 7.17 -3.71 4.06
CA ILE A 36 5.88 -4.24 4.47
C ILE A 36 6.10 -5.12 5.68
N LYS A 37 5.34 -4.84 6.75
CA LYS A 37 5.24 -5.75 7.88
C LYS A 37 3.87 -6.40 7.81
N LYS A 38 3.82 -7.71 7.96
CA LYS A 38 2.58 -8.46 7.82
C LYS A 38 2.37 -9.41 8.97
N ASN A 39 1.12 -9.50 9.41
CA ASN A 39 0.67 -10.46 10.40
C ASN A 39 -0.55 -11.17 9.85
N CYS A 40 -0.55 -12.48 9.91
CA CYS A 40 -1.65 -13.27 9.37
C CYS A 40 -2.19 -14.23 10.42
N PHE A 41 -3.50 -14.31 10.49
CA PHE A 41 -4.21 -15.18 11.43
C PHE A 41 -5.24 -16.00 10.68
N LYS A 42 -5.35 -17.27 11.01
CA LYS A 42 -6.39 -18.11 10.46
C LYS A 42 -7.68 -17.90 11.25
N LYS A 43 -8.78 -17.69 10.56
CA LYS A 43 -10.09 -17.55 11.14
C LYS A 43 -11.08 -18.31 10.28
N ASN A 44 -11.54 -19.47 10.77
CA ASN A 44 -12.39 -20.37 9.99
C ASN A 44 -11.64 -20.80 8.72
N SER A 45 -12.21 -20.58 7.54
CA SER A 45 -11.61 -20.95 6.26
C SER A 45 -10.88 -19.77 5.59
N LEU A 46 -10.73 -18.65 6.30
CA LEU A 46 -10.13 -17.45 5.77
C LEU A 46 -8.86 -17.11 6.52
N ILE A 47 -8.01 -16.34 5.86
CA ILE A 47 -6.81 -15.78 6.48
C ILE A 47 -7.03 -14.28 6.62
N MET A 48 -6.86 -13.77 7.82
CA MET A 48 -6.90 -12.32 8.08
C MET A 48 -5.48 -11.80 7.95
N MET A 49 -5.24 -10.89 7.04
CA MET A 49 -3.92 -10.30 6.83
C MET A 49 -3.94 -8.82 7.21
N ASP A 50 -3.11 -8.47 8.19
CA ASP A 50 -2.90 -7.08 8.59
C ASP A 50 -1.54 -6.65 8.09
N LEU A 51 -1.46 -5.48 7.47
CA LEU A 51 -0.23 -4.93 6.91
C LEU A 51 0.08 -3.57 7.51
N GLU A 52 1.38 -3.33 7.74
CA GLU A 52 1.92 -1.99 7.83
C GLU A 52 2.73 -1.77 6.56
N VAL A 53 2.36 -0.77 5.78
CA VAL A 53 3.03 -0.46 4.52
C VAL A 53 3.82 0.83 4.70
N ASN A 54 5.14 0.75 4.49
CA ASN A 54 6.00 1.93 4.53
C ASN A 54 6.13 2.49 3.12
N VAL A 55 5.75 3.75 2.96
CA VAL A 55 5.78 4.45 1.68
C VAL A 55 6.81 5.57 1.79
N ARG A 56 7.70 5.67 0.80
CA ARG A 56 8.69 6.74 0.74
C ARG A 56 8.35 7.71 -0.38
N VAL A 57 8.36 9.00 -0.02
CA VAL A 57 8.17 10.11 -0.97
C VAL A 57 9.50 10.84 -1.11
N ILE A 58 9.95 11.04 -2.34
CA ILE A 58 11.18 11.81 -2.62
C ILE A 58 10.78 13.00 -3.49
N ARG A 59 10.99 14.19 -2.95
CA ARG A 59 10.54 15.44 -3.59
C ARG A 59 11.63 16.05 -4.44
N ARG A 60 11.25 16.51 -5.62
CA ARG A 60 12.14 17.31 -6.47
C ARG A 60 12.20 18.74 -5.92
N ASP A 61 11.03 19.34 -5.72
CA ASP A 61 10.91 20.67 -5.12
C ASP A 61 10.39 20.51 -3.69
N TYR A 62 11.25 20.75 -2.72
CA TYR A 62 10.93 20.56 -1.31
C TYR A 62 11.00 21.87 -0.51
N LYS A 63 10.97 23.00 -1.21
CA LYS A 63 11.10 24.32 -0.53
C LYS A 63 9.76 24.87 -0.07
N ILE A 64 8.67 24.26 -0.48
CA ILE A 64 7.32 24.70 -0.11
C ILE A 64 6.55 23.56 0.52
N ASP A 65 5.54 23.89 1.31
CA ASP A 65 4.58 22.89 1.77
C ASP A 65 3.78 22.40 0.58
N ASP A 66 3.44 21.12 0.60
CA ASP A 66 2.67 20.51 -0.49
C ASP A 66 1.87 19.33 0.05
N ASN A 67 1.06 18.73 -0.82
CA ASN A 67 0.28 17.55 -0.51
C ASN A 67 0.30 16.57 -1.68
N ILE A 68 0.27 15.28 -1.36
CA ILE A 68 0.11 14.23 -2.36
C ILE A 68 -1.15 13.45 -2.05
N GLU A 69 -1.97 13.20 -3.08
CA GLU A 69 -3.11 12.31 -3.00
C GLU A 69 -2.82 11.09 -3.85
N VAL A 70 -2.79 9.92 -3.22
CA VAL A 70 -2.56 8.64 -3.89
C VAL A 70 -3.46 7.59 -3.27
N THR A 71 -3.66 6.50 -3.99
CA THR A 71 -4.40 5.36 -3.46
C THR A 71 -3.46 4.17 -3.31
N LEU A 72 -3.49 3.56 -2.13
CA LEU A 72 -2.88 2.27 -1.88
C LEU A 72 -3.99 1.24 -2.01
N SER A 73 -3.81 0.26 -2.88
CA SER A 73 -4.82 -0.75 -3.12
C SER A 73 -4.28 -2.12 -2.72
N LEU A 74 -5.00 -2.77 -1.83
CA LEU A 74 -4.68 -4.11 -1.34
C LEU A 74 -5.83 -5.02 -1.76
N VAL A 75 -5.52 -6.04 -2.56
CA VAL A 75 -6.53 -6.91 -3.14
C VAL A 75 -6.15 -8.36 -2.87
N SER A 76 -7.10 -9.15 -2.35
CA SER A 76 -6.90 -10.58 -2.27
C SER A 76 -7.60 -11.27 -3.44
N ILE A 77 -6.97 -12.32 -3.93
CA ILE A 77 -7.52 -13.11 -5.02
C ILE A 77 -7.51 -14.59 -4.60
N ASP A 78 -8.50 -15.33 -5.09
CA ASP A 78 -8.57 -16.76 -4.81
C ASP A 78 -7.67 -17.53 -5.77
N LYS A 79 -7.63 -18.85 -5.62
CA LYS A 79 -6.80 -19.71 -6.46
C LYS A 79 -7.20 -19.66 -7.93
N SER A 80 -8.43 -19.22 -8.24
CA SER A 80 -8.94 -19.05 -9.60
C SER A 80 -8.67 -17.66 -10.17
N LYS A 81 -7.90 -16.83 -9.44
CA LYS A 81 -7.54 -15.46 -9.81
C LYS A 81 -8.71 -14.48 -9.77
N LYS A 82 -9.78 -14.81 -9.05
CA LYS A 82 -10.90 -13.89 -8.86
C LYS A 82 -10.69 -13.06 -7.61
N GLN A 83 -11.02 -11.78 -7.68
CA GLN A 83 -10.97 -10.91 -6.52
C GLN A 83 -11.91 -11.42 -5.42
N TYR A 84 -11.39 -11.52 -4.22
CA TYR A 84 -12.17 -11.92 -3.06
C TYR A 84 -12.49 -10.73 -2.16
N ASP A 85 -11.46 -9.95 -1.82
CA ASP A 85 -11.61 -8.81 -0.92
C ASP A 85 -10.71 -7.67 -1.37
N ARG A 86 -10.99 -6.46 -0.90
CA ARG A 86 -10.25 -5.28 -1.30
C ARG A 86 -10.26 -4.24 -0.19
N ASP A 87 -9.11 -3.63 0.03
CA ASP A 87 -8.97 -2.48 0.91
C ASP A 87 -8.24 -1.39 0.12
N ASP A 88 -8.96 -0.32 -0.24
CA ASP A 88 -8.38 0.83 -0.92
C ASP A 88 -8.24 1.96 0.10
N TYR A 89 -7.02 2.39 0.32
CA TYR A 89 -6.73 3.50 1.20
C TYR A 89 -6.41 4.75 0.37
N HIS A 90 -7.32 5.71 0.39
CA HIS A 90 -7.14 6.99 -0.30
C HIS A 90 -6.38 7.92 0.63
N ALA A 91 -5.11 8.06 0.36
CA ALA A 91 -4.19 8.78 1.24
C ALA A 91 -3.97 10.21 0.76
N ASN A 92 -3.97 11.13 1.72
CA ASN A 92 -3.58 12.51 1.49
C ASN A 92 -2.42 12.79 2.44
N PHE A 93 -1.21 12.84 1.90
CA PHE A 93 0.00 13.03 2.69
C PHE A 93 0.45 14.48 2.64
N PHE A 94 0.64 15.09 3.83
CA PHE A 94 1.20 16.43 3.92
C PHE A 94 2.72 16.36 3.81
N LEU A 95 3.27 17.21 2.95
CA LEU A 95 4.71 17.30 2.72
C LEU A 95 5.19 18.66 3.20
N LYS A 96 5.84 18.67 4.35
CA LYS A 96 6.31 19.92 4.95
C LYS A 96 7.53 20.46 4.19
N GLU A 97 7.60 21.79 4.08
CA GLU A 97 8.75 22.46 3.46
C GLU A 97 10.08 22.01 4.07
N ASN A 98 11.11 21.95 3.26
CA ASN A 98 12.47 21.55 3.62
C ASN A 98 12.64 20.06 3.92
N ASN A 99 11.58 19.25 3.80
CA ASN A 99 11.68 17.80 3.90
C ASN A 99 11.71 17.20 2.50
N LYS A 100 12.90 16.81 2.06
CA LYS A 100 13.07 16.21 0.73
C LYS A 100 12.57 14.77 0.70
N ILE A 101 12.84 14.01 1.76
CA ILE A 101 12.44 12.60 1.86
C ILE A 101 11.47 12.46 3.01
N VAL A 102 10.31 11.89 2.73
CA VAL A 102 9.26 11.67 3.72
C VAL A 102 8.88 10.20 3.70
N GLU A 103 8.83 9.58 4.88
CA GLU A 103 8.37 8.19 5.00
C GLU A 103 7.09 8.16 5.83
N ILE A 104 6.13 7.41 5.35
CA ILE A 104 4.80 7.35 5.93
C ILE A 104 4.40 5.90 6.07
N ILE A 105 3.81 5.56 7.22
CA ILE A 105 3.32 4.20 7.48
C ILE A 105 1.81 4.21 7.38
N SER A 106 1.27 3.29 6.59
CA SER A 106 -0.18 3.11 6.43
C SER A 106 -0.55 1.71 6.88
N GLU A 107 -1.69 1.58 7.53
CA GLU A 107 -2.20 0.30 8.00
C GLU A 107 -3.37 -0.14 7.11
N MET A 108 -3.34 -1.40 6.70
CA MET A 108 -4.35 -1.98 5.82
C MET A 108 -4.65 -3.41 6.25
N SER A 109 -5.84 -3.90 5.91
CA SER A 109 -6.26 -5.26 6.22
C SER A 109 -7.06 -5.85 5.09
N VAL A 110 -6.92 -7.15 4.89
CA VAL A 110 -7.70 -7.86 3.89
C VAL A 110 -7.92 -9.31 4.34
N GLU A 111 -9.06 -9.87 3.96
CA GLU A 111 -9.34 -11.30 4.13
C GLU A 111 -8.88 -12.04 2.88
N VAL A 112 -8.17 -13.16 3.08
CA VAL A 112 -7.60 -13.92 1.98
C VAL A 112 -8.10 -15.36 2.05
N PRO A 113 -8.66 -15.90 0.95
CA PRO A 113 -9.05 -17.31 0.93
C PRO A 113 -7.81 -18.20 1.07
N VAL A 114 -8.00 -19.37 1.62
CA VAL A 114 -6.92 -20.38 1.67
C VAL A 114 -6.46 -20.67 0.23
N ASN A 115 -5.15 -20.73 0.02
CA ASN A 115 -4.51 -20.86 -1.29
C ASN A 115 -4.65 -19.65 -2.20
N GLY A 116 -5.10 -18.52 -1.63
CA GLY A 116 -5.14 -17.28 -2.35
C GLY A 116 -3.83 -16.52 -2.27
N SER A 117 -3.78 -15.37 -2.89
CA SER A 117 -2.63 -14.47 -2.86
C SER A 117 -3.09 -13.03 -2.81
N VAL A 118 -2.15 -12.11 -2.68
CA VAL A 118 -2.45 -10.70 -2.43
C VAL A 118 -1.66 -9.81 -3.37
N LEU A 119 -2.32 -8.78 -3.88
CA LEU A 119 -1.72 -7.75 -4.71
C LEU A 119 -1.75 -6.44 -3.94
N LEU A 120 -0.63 -5.71 -3.96
CA LEU A 120 -0.52 -4.40 -3.33
C LEU A 120 0.08 -3.44 -4.35
N GLY A 121 -0.55 -2.29 -4.53
CA GLY A 121 -0.06 -1.32 -5.49
C GLY A 121 -0.43 0.11 -5.13
N LEU A 122 0.28 1.03 -5.78
CA LEU A 122 0.05 2.47 -5.69
C LEU A 122 -0.56 2.94 -7.01
N TYR A 123 -1.49 3.89 -6.94
CA TYR A 123 -1.91 4.59 -8.14
C TYR A 123 -2.42 6.00 -7.81
N GLN A 124 -2.44 6.85 -8.82
CA GLN A 124 -2.97 8.20 -8.71
C GLN A 124 -4.02 8.39 -9.81
N LYS A 125 -5.15 8.91 -9.42
CA LYS A 125 -6.21 9.22 -10.38
C LYS A 125 -5.88 10.46 -11.20
#